data_1582c5e2c6d5a69c4b2fa191a037a6b9
#
_entry.id   1582c5e2c6d5a69c4b2fa191a037a6b9
#
_cell.length_a   1.000
_cell.length_b   1.000
_cell.length_c   1.000
_cell.angle_alpha   90.00
_cell.angle_beta   90.00
_cell.angle_gamma   90.00
#
_symmetry.space_group_name_H-M   'P 1'
#
loop_
_entity.id
_entity.type
_entity.pdbx_description
1 polymer ?
#
loop_
_entity_poly.entity_id
_entity_poly.type
_entity_poly.pdbx_seq_one_letter_code
_entity_poly.pdbx_strand_id
1 'polypeptide(L)'
;MTRLRKMMVEELHRRNYSQHTTRCYILTVEDSARHFNRSPDRLGLRHIREYQAELFQKRKLSPGTVANRLAALRFFYIKTLKKAWSIAETPYPKKNRRLPAILSQEEVARLIDAARTPFHRTLLMTLYATGLRCAELTHLKISDVDSKRMVIHVQGGKGRKDRDVMLSPNLLDEVRKHWRRLRRKTSD
;
A
#
# COMPACT_ATOMS: atom_id res chain seq x y z
N MET A 1 17.41 11.90 -15.44
CA MET A 1 15.99 11.51 -15.53
C MET A 1 15.55 11.56 -16.98
N THR A 2 15.00 10.47 -17.55
CA THR A 2 14.61 10.47 -18.98
C THR A 2 13.39 11.37 -19.24
N ARG A 3 13.25 11.91 -20.46
CA ARG A 3 12.12 12.74 -20.86
C ARG A 3 10.77 12.08 -20.59
N LEU A 4 10.65 10.78 -20.93
CA LEU A 4 9.39 10.02 -20.73
C LEU A 4 9.02 9.88 -19.26
N ARG A 5 10.00 9.62 -18.38
CA ARG A 5 9.78 9.57 -16.94
C ARG A 5 9.28 10.90 -16.39
N LYS A 6 9.89 12.03 -16.82
CA LYS A 6 9.46 13.37 -16.41
C LYS A 6 8.02 13.63 -16.82
N MET A 7 7.66 13.39 -18.08
CA MET A 7 6.29 13.53 -18.58
C MET A 7 5.27 12.70 -17.78
N MET A 8 5.61 11.44 -17.46
CA MET A 8 4.71 10.57 -16.69
C MET A 8 4.54 11.05 -15.25
N VAL A 9 5.60 11.51 -14.61
CA VAL A 9 5.56 12.06 -13.24
C VAL A 9 4.70 13.31 -13.20
N GLU A 10 4.88 14.23 -14.13
CA GLU A 10 4.08 15.45 -14.23
C GLU A 10 2.59 15.13 -14.43
N GLU A 11 2.26 14.16 -15.29
CA GLU A 11 0.87 13.76 -15.54
C GLU A 11 0.24 13.08 -14.30
N LEU A 12 1.01 12.29 -13.54
CA LEU A 12 0.57 11.69 -12.28
C LEU A 12 0.34 12.75 -11.19
N HIS A 13 1.26 13.72 -11.06
CA HIS A 13 1.13 14.81 -10.10
C HIS A 13 -0.06 15.72 -10.41
N ARG A 14 -0.26 16.07 -11.68
CA ARG A 14 -1.41 16.86 -12.12
C ARG A 14 -2.75 16.21 -11.77
N ARG A 15 -2.79 14.88 -11.68
CA ARG A 15 -3.97 14.10 -11.28
C ARG A 15 -3.98 13.74 -9.80
N ASN A 16 -3.08 14.32 -9.01
CA ASN A 16 -2.99 14.14 -7.57
C ASN A 16 -2.82 12.67 -7.12
N TYR A 17 -2.09 11.87 -7.90
CA TYR A 17 -1.75 10.51 -7.48
C TYR A 17 -0.80 10.54 -6.27
N SER A 18 -0.96 9.56 -5.35
CA SER A 18 -0.08 9.44 -4.19
C SER A 18 1.36 9.12 -4.63
N GLN A 19 2.34 9.50 -3.81
CA GLN A 19 3.77 9.19 -4.05
C GLN A 19 4.00 7.69 -4.25
N HIS A 20 3.33 6.85 -3.44
CA HIS A 20 3.41 5.39 -3.57
C HIS A 20 2.91 4.90 -4.93
N THR A 21 1.74 5.37 -5.39
CA THR A 21 1.20 5.01 -6.70
C THR A 21 2.11 5.50 -7.82
N THR A 22 2.61 6.73 -7.73
CA THR A 22 3.56 7.30 -8.68
C THR A 22 4.80 6.42 -8.80
N ARG A 23 5.40 6.04 -7.67
CA ARG A 23 6.57 5.14 -7.64
C ARG A 23 6.27 3.80 -8.29
N CYS A 24 5.18 3.15 -7.91
CA CYS A 24 4.77 1.86 -8.48
C CYS A 24 4.56 1.91 -9.99
N TYR A 25 3.93 2.98 -10.48
CA TYR A 25 3.66 3.15 -11.90
C TYR A 25 4.96 3.35 -12.70
N ILE A 26 5.85 4.21 -12.23
CA ILE A 26 7.15 4.44 -12.86
C ILE A 26 7.97 3.15 -12.91
N LEU A 27 8.09 2.44 -11.79
CA LEU A 27 8.85 1.18 -11.72
C LEU A 27 8.28 0.12 -12.67
N THR A 28 6.96 0.08 -12.86
CA THR A 28 6.32 -0.85 -13.80
C THR A 28 6.70 -0.56 -15.25
N VAL A 29 6.70 0.72 -15.65
CA VAL A 29 7.11 1.11 -17.00
C VAL A 29 8.59 0.84 -17.23
N GLU A 30 9.44 1.12 -16.24
CA GLU A 30 10.87 0.80 -16.28
C GLU A 30 11.11 -0.71 -16.40
N ASP A 31 10.39 -1.53 -15.63
CA ASP A 31 10.50 -3.00 -15.67
C ASP A 31 10.10 -3.54 -17.05
N SER A 32 9.02 -3.03 -17.65
CA SER A 32 8.61 -3.43 -19.00
C SER A 32 9.65 -3.03 -20.07
N ALA A 33 10.21 -1.83 -19.98
CA ALA A 33 11.24 -1.35 -20.90
C ALA A 33 12.52 -2.19 -20.79
N ARG A 34 12.93 -2.55 -19.58
CA ARG A 34 14.08 -3.41 -19.30
C ARG A 34 13.88 -4.83 -19.84
N HIS A 35 12.65 -5.37 -19.65
CA HIS A 35 12.33 -6.72 -20.14
C HIS A 35 12.52 -6.87 -21.66
N PHE A 36 12.15 -5.85 -22.44
CA PHE A 36 12.31 -5.85 -23.89
C PHE A 36 13.61 -5.19 -24.38
N ASN A 37 14.42 -4.67 -23.46
CA ASN A 37 15.61 -3.87 -23.77
C ASN A 37 15.33 -2.77 -24.81
N ARG A 38 14.16 -2.11 -24.68
CA ARG A 38 13.68 -1.08 -25.61
C ARG A 38 13.04 0.08 -24.84
N SER A 39 13.11 1.28 -25.46
CA SER A 39 12.39 2.43 -24.92
C SER A 39 10.89 2.19 -24.87
N PRO A 40 10.19 2.53 -23.77
CA PRO A 40 8.79 2.15 -23.57
C PRO A 40 7.83 2.80 -24.60
N ASP A 41 8.19 3.94 -25.20
CA ASP A 41 7.40 4.58 -26.28
C ASP A 41 7.42 3.79 -27.60
N ARG A 42 8.45 2.94 -27.80
CA ARG A 42 8.59 2.03 -28.96
C ARG A 42 7.94 0.66 -28.76
N LEU A 43 7.42 0.39 -27.56
CA LEU A 43 6.65 -0.83 -27.30
C LEU A 43 5.21 -0.65 -27.78
N GLY A 44 4.65 -1.66 -28.42
CA GLY A 44 3.26 -1.70 -28.88
C GLY A 44 2.45 -2.72 -28.09
N LEU A 45 1.17 -2.86 -28.44
CA LEU A 45 0.20 -3.77 -27.81
C LEU A 45 0.68 -5.23 -27.74
N ARG A 46 1.35 -5.72 -28.79
CA ARG A 46 1.92 -7.06 -28.82
C ARG A 46 2.89 -7.28 -27.67
N HIS A 47 3.81 -6.34 -27.43
CA HIS A 47 4.77 -6.42 -26.34
C HIS A 47 4.09 -6.40 -24.96
N ILE A 48 2.98 -5.66 -24.82
CA ILE A 48 2.26 -5.62 -23.56
C ILE A 48 1.53 -6.93 -23.26
N ARG A 49 0.95 -7.56 -24.28
CA ARG A 49 0.36 -8.91 -24.14
C ARG A 49 1.42 -9.95 -23.76
N GLU A 50 2.57 -9.90 -24.42
CA GLU A 50 3.72 -10.76 -24.13
C GLU A 50 4.24 -10.56 -22.70
N TYR A 51 4.39 -9.29 -22.29
CA TYR A 51 4.76 -8.96 -20.92
C TYR A 51 3.71 -9.43 -19.90
N GLN A 52 2.42 -9.31 -20.20
CA GLN A 52 1.36 -9.84 -19.34
C GLN A 52 1.45 -11.35 -19.19
N ALA A 53 1.69 -12.08 -20.28
CA ALA A 53 1.87 -13.52 -20.24
C ALA A 53 3.09 -13.91 -19.40
N GLU A 54 4.21 -13.20 -19.53
CA GLU A 54 5.40 -13.42 -18.71
C GLU A 54 5.14 -13.20 -17.23
N LEU A 55 4.42 -12.12 -16.85
CA LEU A 55 4.07 -11.86 -15.46
C LEU A 55 3.30 -13.02 -14.81
N PHE A 56 2.45 -13.71 -15.59
CA PHE A 56 1.70 -14.88 -15.13
C PHE A 56 2.50 -16.16 -15.16
N GLN A 57 3.11 -16.47 -16.31
CA GLN A 57 3.68 -17.79 -16.56
C GLN A 57 5.06 -17.94 -15.93
N LYS A 58 5.94 -16.95 -16.10
CA LYS A 58 7.31 -17.02 -15.58
C LYS A 58 7.44 -16.46 -14.17
N ARG A 59 6.92 -15.24 -13.95
CA ARG A 59 7.05 -14.57 -12.64
C ARG A 59 5.97 -14.99 -11.63
N LYS A 60 4.96 -15.76 -12.06
CA LYS A 60 3.87 -16.30 -11.20
C LYS A 60 3.21 -15.26 -10.30
N LEU A 61 3.05 -14.03 -10.79
CA LEU A 61 2.47 -12.94 -10.02
C LEU A 61 0.96 -13.12 -9.85
N SER A 62 0.44 -12.66 -8.71
CA SER A 62 -1.00 -12.70 -8.45
C SER A 62 -1.79 -11.86 -9.44
N PRO A 63 -3.06 -12.23 -9.76
CA PRO A 63 -3.92 -11.46 -10.65
C PRO A 63 -4.08 -9.98 -10.23
N GLY A 64 -4.05 -9.70 -8.92
CA GLY A 64 -4.07 -8.33 -8.40
C GLY A 64 -2.84 -7.52 -8.75
N THR A 65 -1.67 -8.12 -8.64
CA THR A 65 -0.39 -7.49 -8.99
C THR A 65 -0.30 -7.23 -10.49
N VAL A 66 -0.70 -8.21 -11.31
CA VAL A 66 -0.73 -8.04 -12.78
C VAL A 66 -1.71 -6.94 -13.18
N ALA A 67 -2.91 -6.88 -12.58
CA ALA A 67 -3.87 -5.82 -12.83
C ALA A 67 -3.30 -4.42 -12.52
N ASN A 68 -2.57 -4.26 -11.40
CA ASN A 68 -1.92 -3.00 -11.06
C ASN A 68 -0.83 -2.61 -12.06
N ARG A 69 -0.03 -3.57 -12.53
CA ARG A 69 0.99 -3.34 -13.57
C ARG A 69 0.35 -2.93 -14.90
N LEU A 70 -0.72 -3.59 -15.31
CA LEU A 70 -1.47 -3.20 -16.52
C LEU A 70 -2.07 -1.79 -16.39
N ALA A 71 -2.59 -1.42 -15.22
CA ALA A 71 -3.09 -0.07 -14.98
C ALA A 71 -1.99 0.99 -15.15
N ALA A 72 -0.77 0.73 -14.68
CA ALA A 72 0.38 1.61 -14.87
C ALA A 72 0.76 1.76 -16.35
N LEU A 73 0.81 0.65 -17.11
CA LEU A 73 1.10 0.69 -18.54
C LEU A 73 0.01 1.42 -19.33
N ARG A 74 -1.28 1.15 -19.04
CA ARG A 74 -2.40 1.88 -19.65
C ARG A 74 -2.31 3.39 -19.36
N PHE A 75 -2.00 3.75 -18.11
CA PHE A 75 -1.81 5.16 -17.77
C PHE A 75 -0.70 5.77 -18.63
N PHE A 76 0.44 5.12 -18.76
CA PHE A 76 1.56 5.61 -19.54
C PHE A 76 1.18 5.80 -21.02
N TYR A 77 0.61 4.79 -21.66
CA TYR A 77 0.28 4.89 -23.09
C TYR A 77 -0.88 5.84 -23.37
N ILE A 78 -1.96 5.77 -22.60
CA ILE A 78 -3.17 6.56 -22.87
C ILE A 78 -3.02 8.01 -22.36
N LYS A 79 -2.53 8.18 -21.13
CA LYS A 79 -2.53 9.52 -20.49
C LYS A 79 -1.23 10.28 -20.75
N THR A 80 -0.08 9.62 -20.73
CA THR A 80 1.22 10.27 -20.93
C THR A 80 1.56 10.38 -22.42
N LEU A 81 1.47 9.30 -23.20
CA LEU A 81 1.83 9.32 -24.61
C LEU A 81 0.67 9.67 -25.56
N LYS A 82 -0.56 9.75 -25.04
CA LYS A 82 -1.78 10.05 -25.83
C LYS A 82 -2.01 9.08 -27.00
N LYS A 83 -1.50 7.86 -26.89
CA LYS A 83 -1.72 6.82 -27.91
C LYS A 83 -3.13 6.24 -27.79
N ALA A 84 -3.77 5.98 -28.94
CA ALA A 84 -5.00 5.21 -28.97
C ALA A 84 -4.72 3.78 -28.45
N TRP A 85 -5.45 3.37 -27.43
CA TRP A 85 -5.31 2.05 -26.82
C TRP A 85 -6.69 1.51 -26.48
N SER A 86 -7.07 0.41 -27.10
CA SER A 86 -8.30 -0.28 -26.73
C SER A 86 -8.11 -1.07 -25.44
N ILE A 87 -9.00 -0.81 -24.47
CA ILE A 87 -9.03 -1.56 -23.21
C ILE A 87 -9.28 -3.05 -23.43
N ALA A 88 -10.05 -3.39 -24.49
CA ALA A 88 -10.36 -4.77 -24.86
C ALA A 88 -9.11 -5.59 -25.23
N GLU A 89 -8.06 -4.94 -25.73
CA GLU A 89 -6.84 -5.63 -26.17
C GLU A 89 -5.93 -6.10 -25.04
N THR A 90 -6.10 -5.54 -23.84
CA THR A 90 -5.35 -5.93 -22.63
C THR A 90 -6.30 -6.09 -21.47
N PRO A 91 -7.14 -7.15 -21.45
CA PRO A 91 -8.13 -7.33 -20.40
C PRO A 91 -7.47 -7.50 -19.03
N TYR A 92 -8.13 -7.00 -17.99
CA TYR A 92 -7.69 -7.27 -16.62
C TYR A 92 -7.91 -8.76 -16.29
N PRO A 93 -6.97 -9.37 -15.58
CA PRO A 93 -7.10 -10.76 -15.16
C PRO A 93 -8.31 -10.94 -14.22
N LYS A 94 -9.02 -12.06 -14.41
CA LYS A 94 -10.08 -12.48 -13.48
C LYS A 94 -9.47 -12.72 -12.09
N LYS A 95 -10.07 -12.14 -11.07
CA LYS A 95 -9.65 -12.33 -9.68
C LYS A 95 -10.54 -13.36 -9.01
N ASN A 96 -9.95 -14.43 -8.52
CA ASN A 96 -10.66 -15.35 -7.63
C ASN A 96 -10.71 -14.71 -6.23
N ARG A 97 -11.90 -14.36 -5.77
CA ARG A 97 -12.10 -13.87 -4.39
C ARG A 97 -12.18 -15.07 -3.48
N ARG A 98 -11.19 -15.24 -2.62
CA ARG A 98 -11.26 -16.16 -1.49
C ARG A 98 -11.67 -15.37 -0.26
N LEU A 99 -12.55 -15.94 0.56
CA LEU A 99 -12.85 -15.35 1.85
C LEU A 99 -11.58 -15.41 2.72
N PRO A 100 -11.26 -14.33 3.43
CA PRO A 100 -10.14 -14.37 4.37
C PRO A 100 -10.46 -15.32 5.52
N ALA A 101 -9.46 -16.00 6.06
CA ALA A 101 -9.58 -16.71 7.33
C ALA A 101 -9.76 -15.65 8.44
N ILE A 102 -10.83 -15.82 9.23
CA ILE A 102 -11.13 -14.95 10.35
C ILE A 102 -10.68 -15.68 11.61
N LEU A 103 -9.84 -15.05 12.42
CA LEU A 103 -9.36 -15.59 13.69
C LEU A 103 -10.45 -15.39 14.76
N SER A 104 -10.60 -16.36 15.66
CA SER A 104 -11.44 -16.20 16.84
C SER A 104 -10.78 -15.24 17.85
N GLN A 105 -11.54 -14.81 18.86
CA GLN A 105 -11.00 -13.93 19.91
C GLN A 105 -9.86 -14.61 20.70
N GLU A 106 -9.99 -15.90 20.94
CA GLU A 106 -8.97 -16.71 21.63
C GLU A 106 -7.70 -16.87 20.79
N GLU A 107 -7.84 -17.02 19.48
CA GLU A 107 -6.70 -17.06 18.57
C GLU A 107 -5.97 -15.73 18.51
N VAL A 108 -6.71 -14.61 18.49
CA VAL A 108 -6.13 -13.27 18.55
C VAL A 108 -5.42 -13.04 19.88
N ALA A 109 -6.02 -13.44 21.01
CA ALA A 109 -5.38 -13.32 22.32
C ALA A 109 -4.05 -14.10 22.36
N ARG A 110 -4.04 -15.36 21.90
CA ARG A 110 -2.82 -16.16 21.79
C ARG A 110 -1.77 -15.51 20.89
N LEU A 111 -2.18 -14.91 19.76
CA LEU A 111 -1.27 -14.20 18.86
C LEU A 111 -0.62 -12.98 19.54
N ILE A 112 -1.41 -12.21 20.30
CA ILE A 112 -0.92 -11.03 21.04
C ILE A 112 0.02 -11.50 22.18
N ASP A 113 -0.30 -12.58 22.88
CA ASP A 113 0.51 -13.10 23.98
C ASP A 113 1.83 -13.72 23.50
N ALA A 114 1.85 -14.28 22.28
CA ALA A 114 3.05 -14.80 21.64
C ALA A 114 4.00 -13.69 21.12
N ALA A 115 3.68 -12.42 21.29
CA ALA A 115 4.52 -11.31 20.83
C ALA A 115 5.86 -11.30 21.58
N ARG A 116 6.97 -11.39 20.82
CA ARG A 116 8.33 -11.47 21.37
C ARG A 116 8.78 -10.27 22.17
N THR A 117 8.23 -9.10 21.89
CA THR A 117 8.61 -7.85 22.58
C THR A 117 7.38 -7.06 22.97
N PRO A 118 7.47 -6.25 24.05
CA PRO A 118 6.38 -5.34 24.43
C PRO A 118 5.97 -4.38 23.30
N PHE A 119 6.89 -3.98 22.44
CA PHE A 119 6.60 -3.17 21.27
C PHE A 119 5.65 -3.89 20.30
N HIS A 120 5.97 -5.14 19.91
CA HIS A 120 5.11 -5.92 19.03
C HIS A 120 3.74 -6.19 19.67
N ARG A 121 3.70 -6.47 20.98
CA ARG A 121 2.45 -6.62 21.71
C ARG A 121 1.57 -5.37 21.59
N THR A 122 2.13 -4.20 21.87
CA THR A 122 1.40 -2.91 21.77
C THR A 122 0.90 -2.67 20.34
N LEU A 123 1.71 -2.98 19.31
CA LEU A 123 1.29 -2.87 17.91
C LEU A 123 0.09 -3.78 17.59
N LEU A 124 0.16 -5.05 17.96
CA LEU A 124 -0.91 -6.02 17.71
C LEU A 124 -2.20 -5.65 18.44
N MET A 125 -2.10 -5.25 19.71
CA MET A 125 -3.25 -4.77 20.49
C MET A 125 -3.88 -3.53 19.84
N THR A 126 -3.04 -2.58 19.38
CA THR A 126 -3.55 -1.37 18.71
C THR A 126 -4.26 -1.72 17.42
N LEU A 127 -3.69 -2.59 16.57
CA LEU A 127 -4.34 -3.03 15.33
C LEU A 127 -5.69 -3.71 15.59
N TYR A 128 -5.73 -4.61 16.56
CA TYR A 128 -6.95 -5.34 16.89
C TYR A 128 -8.04 -4.45 17.47
N ALA A 129 -7.69 -3.60 18.42
CA ALA A 129 -8.66 -2.75 19.12
C ALA A 129 -9.22 -1.61 18.25
N THR A 130 -8.45 -1.13 17.26
CA THR A 130 -8.81 0.07 16.49
C THR A 130 -9.14 -0.18 15.04
N GLY A 131 -8.77 -1.35 14.49
CA GLY A 131 -8.89 -1.64 13.06
C GLY A 131 -8.04 -0.72 12.16
N LEU A 132 -6.98 -0.12 12.70
CA LEU A 132 -6.05 0.70 11.91
C LEU A 132 -5.38 -0.14 10.83
N ARG A 133 -5.08 0.49 9.69
CA ARG A 133 -4.21 -0.14 8.68
C ARG A 133 -2.75 -0.11 9.16
N CYS A 134 -1.94 -1.10 8.75
CA CYS A 134 -0.53 -1.14 9.12
C CYS A 134 0.19 0.19 8.84
N ALA A 135 -0.05 0.82 7.68
CA ALA A 135 0.54 2.10 7.34
C ALA A 135 0.06 3.25 8.24
N GLU A 136 -1.19 3.25 8.67
CA GLU A 136 -1.71 4.25 9.61
C GLU A 136 -1.06 4.09 10.99
N LEU A 137 -0.96 2.85 11.46
CA LEU A 137 -0.30 2.56 12.74
C LEU A 137 1.18 2.97 12.75
N THR A 138 1.92 2.71 11.68
CA THR A 138 3.37 3.04 11.61
C THR A 138 3.64 4.56 11.55
N HIS A 139 2.65 5.36 11.20
CA HIS A 139 2.74 6.82 11.17
C HIS A 139 2.06 7.50 12.37
N LEU A 140 1.48 6.71 13.29
CA LEU A 140 0.78 7.22 14.46
C LEU A 140 1.76 7.92 15.39
N LYS A 141 1.41 9.14 15.78
CA LYS A 141 2.17 9.96 16.72
C LYS A 141 1.49 9.96 18.09
N ILE A 142 2.25 10.29 19.11
CA ILE A 142 1.71 10.42 20.47
C ILE A 142 0.67 11.55 20.54
N SER A 143 0.88 12.63 19.79
CA SER A 143 -0.07 13.74 19.66
C SER A 143 -1.42 13.35 19.09
N ASP A 144 -1.50 12.20 18.39
CA ASP A 144 -2.73 11.72 17.78
C ASP A 144 -3.61 10.96 18.80
N VAL A 145 -3.10 10.69 20.00
CA VAL A 145 -3.80 9.98 21.07
C VAL A 145 -4.44 10.99 22.03
N ASP A 146 -5.76 11.16 21.95
CA ASP A 146 -6.52 11.98 22.88
C ASP A 146 -7.11 11.11 24.00
N SER A 147 -6.40 11.09 25.13
CA SER A 147 -6.83 10.33 26.32
C SER A 147 -8.00 10.97 27.08
N LYS A 148 -8.33 12.25 26.83
CA LYS A 148 -9.49 12.89 27.45
C LYS A 148 -10.78 12.52 26.73
N ARG A 149 -10.73 12.51 25.39
CA ARG A 149 -11.87 12.11 24.53
C ARG A 149 -11.93 10.62 24.26
N MET A 150 -10.90 9.85 24.68
CA MET A 150 -10.77 8.42 24.43
C MET A 150 -10.83 8.07 22.95
N VAL A 151 -10.08 8.83 22.12
CA VAL A 151 -9.97 8.62 20.67
C VAL A 151 -8.53 8.69 20.19
N ILE A 152 -8.29 8.09 19.04
CA ILE A 152 -7.05 8.23 18.26
C ILE A 152 -7.41 8.91 16.93
N HIS A 153 -6.76 10.03 16.65
CA HIS A 153 -6.91 10.78 15.40
C HIS A 153 -6.06 10.16 14.29
N VAL A 154 -6.70 9.60 13.28
CA VAL A 154 -6.01 9.00 12.12
C VAL A 154 -5.96 10.02 11.01
N GLN A 155 -4.78 10.57 10.78
CA GLN A 155 -4.54 11.57 9.75
C GLN A 155 -4.17 10.94 8.41
N GLY A 156 -4.69 11.49 7.30
CA GLY A 156 -4.29 11.09 5.95
C GLY A 156 -4.57 9.62 5.60
N GLY A 157 -5.60 9.00 6.14
CA GLY A 157 -5.98 7.62 5.85
C GLY A 157 -6.20 7.34 4.34
N LYS A 158 -6.66 6.15 3.97
CA LYS A 158 -6.92 5.80 2.57
C LYS A 158 -7.86 6.83 1.91
N GLY A 159 -7.39 7.47 0.86
CA GLY A 159 -8.10 8.55 0.18
C GLY A 159 -7.91 9.92 0.83
N ARG A 160 -6.89 10.08 1.69
CA ARG A 160 -6.58 11.32 2.44
C ARG A 160 -7.73 11.80 3.32
N LYS A 161 -8.49 10.86 3.88
CA LYS A 161 -9.58 11.15 4.81
C LYS A 161 -9.09 10.93 6.22
N ASP A 162 -9.28 11.94 7.07
CA ASP A 162 -9.05 11.85 8.50
C ASP A 162 -10.25 11.17 9.16
N ARG A 163 -10.01 10.47 10.24
CA ARG A 163 -11.06 9.88 11.07
C ARG A 163 -10.58 9.66 12.49
N ASP A 164 -11.51 9.64 13.41
CA ASP A 164 -11.28 9.22 14.78
C ASP A 164 -11.64 7.75 14.95
N VAL A 165 -10.86 7.05 15.76
CA VAL A 165 -11.13 5.68 16.18
C VAL A 165 -11.16 5.62 17.70
N MET A 166 -12.00 4.74 18.26
CA MET A 166 -12.15 4.62 19.70
C MET A 166 -10.87 4.06 20.34
N LEU A 167 -10.51 4.64 21.49
CA LEU A 167 -9.41 4.22 22.35
C LEU A 167 -9.97 3.55 23.59
N SER A 168 -9.86 2.23 23.70
CA SER A 168 -10.32 1.52 24.90
C SER A 168 -9.40 1.81 26.10
N PRO A 169 -9.90 1.75 27.36
CA PRO A 169 -9.06 1.93 28.56
C PRO A 169 -7.88 0.98 28.59
N ASN A 170 -8.08 -0.29 28.25
CA ASN A 170 -7.01 -1.29 28.24
C ASN A 170 -5.91 -0.98 27.21
N LEU A 171 -6.29 -0.46 26.03
CA LEU A 171 -5.33 -0.03 25.02
C LEU A 171 -4.58 1.22 25.49
N LEU A 172 -5.26 2.19 26.11
CA LEU A 172 -4.61 3.40 26.65
C LEU A 172 -3.54 3.03 27.68
N ASP A 173 -3.83 2.09 28.58
CA ASP A 173 -2.85 1.64 29.59
C ASP A 173 -1.64 0.97 28.94
N GLU A 174 -1.84 0.15 27.91
CA GLU A 174 -0.73 -0.50 27.20
C GLU A 174 0.13 0.51 26.44
N VAL A 175 -0.50 1.47 25.74
CA VAL A 175 0.21 2.56 25.06
C VAL A 175 1.01 3.42 26.06
N ARG A 176 0.45 3.75 27.24
CA ARG A 176 1.15 4.48 28.30
C ARG A 176 2.34 3.69 28.85
N LYS A 177 2.20 2.39 29.09
CA LYS A 177 3.31 1.51 29.50
C LYS A 177 4.43 1.50 28.46
N HIS A 178 4.06 1.40 27.19
CA HIS A 178 5.02 1.45 26.08
C HIS A 178 5.77 2.80 26.04
N TRP A 179 5.04 3.91 26.14
CA TRP A 179 5.61 5.25 26.17
C TRP A 179 6.61 5.47 27.32
N ARG A 180 6.26 5.03 28.53
CA ARG A 180 7.17 5.12 29.69
C ARG A 180 8.47 4.34 29.45
N ARG A 181 8.42 3.19 28.78
CA ARG A 181 9.61 2.40 28.44
C ARG A 181 10.49 3.10 27.40
N LEU A 182 9.90 3.75 26.40
CA LEU A 182 10.66 4.53 25.41
C LEU A 182 11.38 5.72 26.06
N ARG A 183 10.71 6.49 26.92
CA ARG A 183 11.33 7.62 27.61
C ARG A 183 12.54 7.21 28.44
N ARG A 184 12.49 6.09 29.09
CA ARG A 184 13.64 5.59 29.89
C ARG A 184 14.87 5.26 29.03
N LYS A 185 14.66 4.74 27.82
CA LYS A 185 15.75 4.40 26.88
C LYS A 185 16.40 5.60 26.20
N THR A 186 15.75 6.75 26.18
CA THR A 186 16.29 8.01 25.58
C THR A 186 16.93 8.90 26.62
N SER A 187 16.92 8.53 27.91
CA SER A 187 17.52 9.29 29.02
C SER A 187 18.85 8.69 29.50
N ASP A 188 19.27 7.57 28.93
CA ASP A 188 20.57 6.92 29.05
C ASP A 188 21.38 7.10 27.77
#